data_2bb85cc66ac03cb5bd3a732458dca346
#
_entry.id   2bb85cc66ac03cb5bd3a732458dca346
#
_cell.length_a   1.000
_cell.length_b   1.000
_cell.length_c   1.000
_cell.angle_alpha   90.00
_cell.angle_beta   90.00
_cell.angle_gamma   90.00
#
_symmetry.space_group_name_H-M   'P 1'
#
loop_
_entity.id
_entity.type
_entity.pdbx_description
1 polymer ?
#
loop_
_entity_poly.entity_id
_entity_poly.type
_entity_poly.pdbx_seq_one_letter_code
_entity_poly.pdbx_strand_id
1 'polypeptide(L)'
;LKAKQQLKKYYGDITEKQFKRIFVEAERLRGDTSQLLIELLERRLDAVVFRLKFAPTVFAARQLVNHGHVMVNGKVLDKKSYQVKDGDEISLKDESQNIPMIIQTLSSNERDVPEYVEVDHSKFSGSLVRIPMPDEVPYPVQMETNLVIEFYSR
;
A
#
# COMPACT_ATOMS: atom_id res chain seq x y z
N LEU A 1 16.04 14.00 6.40
CA LEU A 1 14.85 14.47 7.10
C LEU A 1 14.09 13.32 7.75
N LYS A 2 13.81 13.45 9.05
CA LYS A 2 13.16 12.39 9.84
C LYS A 2 11.77 12.02 9.30
N ALA A 3 10.96 13.02 8.96
CA ALA A 3 9.60 12.80 8.45
C ALA A 3 9.62 11.98 7.15
N LYS A 4 10.54 12.29 6.25
CA LYS A 4 10.72 11.57 5.00
C LYS A 4 11.14 10.11 5.25
N GLN A 5 12.08 9.91 6.19
CA GLN A 5 12.56 8.57 6.52
C GLN A 5 11.45 7.72 7.13
N GLN A 6 10.62 8.29 8.00
CA GLN A 6 9.48 7.59 8.58
C GLN A 6 8.52 7.10 7.50
N LEU A 7 8.19 7.97 6.55
CA LEU A 7 7.25 7.65 5.49
C LEU A 7 7.80 6.57 4.55
N LYS A 8 9.05 6.71 4.12
CA LYS A 8 9.73 5.71 3.29
C LYS A 8 9.76 4.34 3.96
N LYS A 9 10.10 4.32 5.22
CA LYS A 9 10.24 3.09 5.99
C LYS A 9 8.89 2.39 6.17
N TYR A 10 7.85 3.16 6.44
CA TYR A 10 6.50 2.60 6.60
C TYR A 10 6.05 1.83 5.36
N TYR A 11 6.38 2.34 4.17
CA TYR A 11 5.99 1.71 2.90
C TYR A 11 7.02 0.69 2.40
N GLY A 12 7.73 0.03 3.32
CA GLY A 12 8.60 -1.08 3.01
C GLY A 12 10.01 -0.68 2.57
N ASP A 13 10.53 0.39 3.11
CA ASP A 13 11.87 0.90 2.79
C ASP A 13 12.01 1.30 1.32
N ILE A 14 11.09 2.10 0.84
CA ILE A 14 11.19 2.70 -0.50
C ILE A 14 12.52 3.43 -0.61
N THR A 15 13.26 3.23 -1.69
CA THR A 15 14.54 3.91 -1.90
C THR A 15 14.33 5.41 -2.09
N GLU A 16 15.37 6.20 -1.82
CA GLU A 16 15.33 7.65 -2.03
C GLU A 16 14.96 7.99 -3.48
N LYS A 17 15.52 7.27 -4.43
CA LYS A 17 15.24 7.49 -5.84
C LYS A 17 13.78 7.22 -6.19
N GLN A 18 13.22 6.13 -5.69
CA GLN A 18 11.80 5.78 -5.91
C GLN A 18 10.89 6.78 -5.23
N PHE A 19 11.20 7.16 -4.00
CA PHE A 19 10.39 8.11 -3.25
C PHE A 19 10.36 9.47 -3.95
N LYS A 20 11.50 9.94 -4.42
CA LYS A 20 11.60 11.21 -5.16
C LYS A 20 10.73 11.18 -6.41
N ARG A 21 10.71 10.06 -7.15
CA ARG A 21 9.85 9.90 -8.32
C ARG A 21 8.38 10.02 -7.95
N ILE A 22 7.99 9.41 -6.84
CA ILE A 22 6.60 9.50 -6.35
C ILE A 22 6.26 10.94 -6.00
N PHE A 23 7.17 11.62 -5.31
CA PHE A 23 6.98 13.03 -4.96
C PHE A 23 6.83 13.91 -6.21
N VAL A 24 7.71 13.74 -7.19
CA VAL A 24 7.66 14.50 -8.44
C VAL A 24 6.33 14.28 -9.16
N GLU A 25 5.83 13.05 -9.19
CA GLU A 25 4.54 12.75 -9.79
C GLU A 25 3.39 13.41 -9.01
N ALA A 26 3.44 13.38 -7.68
CA ALA A 26 2.44 14.05 -6.84
C ALA A 26 2.41 15.55 -7.11
N GLU A 27 3.58 16.17 -7.27
CA GLU A 27 3.71 17.59 -7.55
C GLU A 27 3.18 17.95 -8.94
N ARG A 28 3.35 17.05 -9.91
CA ARG A 28 2.89 17.25 -11.29
C ARG A 28 1.36 17.23 -11.40
N LEU A 29 0.70 16.41 -10.58
CA LEU A 29 -0.75 16.26 -10.63
C LEU A 29 -1.43 17.48 -10.01
N ARG A 30 -2.65 17.78 -10.46
CA ARG A 30 -3.47 18.85 -9.89
C ARG A 30 -4.01 18.46 -8.55
N GLY A 31 -3.94 19.37 -7.58
CA GLY A 31 -4.52 19.20 -6.27
C GLY A 31 -3.51 19.39 -5.16
N ASP A 32 -3.88 19.01 -3.96
CA ASP A 32 -3.04 19.12 -2.79
C ASP A 32 -1.92 18.07 -2.87
N THR A 33 -0.67 18.53 -2.90
CA THR A 33 0.48 17.63 -3.06
C THR A 33 0.59 16.62 -1.92
N SER A 34 0.27 17.00 -0.68
CA SER A 34 0.27 16.06 0.45
C SER A 34 -0.72 14.93 0.24
N GLN A 35 -1.95 15.26 -0.17
CA GLN A 35 -2.97 14.23 -0.44
C GLN A 35 -2.57 13.34 -1.59
N LEU A 36 -2.03 13.93 -2.67
CA LEU A 36 -1.59 13.17 -3.83
C LEU A 36 -0.41 12.26 -3.52
N LEU A 37 0.52 12.71 -2.68
CA LEU A 37 1.63 11.88 -2.24
C LEU A 37 1.12 10.64 -1.50
N ILE A 38 0.22 10.82 -0.56
CA ILE A 38 -0.37 9.70 0.20
C ILE A 38 -1.17 8.79 -0.73
N GLU A 39 -1.94 9.37 -1.67
CA GLU A 39 -2.68 8.58 -2.67
C GLU A 39 -1.76 7.69 -3.47
N LEU A 40 -0.66 8.23 -4.00
CA LEU A 40 0.29 7.45 -4.80
C LEU A 40 0.95 6.34 -3.99
N LEU A 41 1.23 6.59 -2.72
CA LEU A 41 1.80 5.58 -1.83
C LEU A 41 0.77 4.48 -1.50
N GLU A 42 -0.48 4.85 -1.22
CA GLU A 42 -1.53 3.89 -0.87
C GLU A 42 -2.04 3.09 -2.08
N ARG A 43 -1.89 3.60 -3.30
CA ARG A 43 -2.26 2.87 -4.51
C ARG A 43 -1.23 1.84 -4.95
N ARG A 44 -0.07 1.77 -4.33
CA ARG A 44 0.91 0.75 -4.66
C ARG A 44 0.33 -0.63 -4.38
N LEU A 45 0.62 -1.59 -5.24
CA LEU A 45 0.10 -2.96 -5.08
C LEU A 45 0.51 -3.56 -3.73
N ASP A 46 1.77 -3.34 -3.31
CA ASP A 46 2.23 -3.83 -2.01
C ASP A 46 1.44 -3.22 -0.85
N ALA A 47 1.13 -1.93 -0.92
CA ALA A 47 0.35 -1.25 0.11
C ALA A 47 -1.09 -1.78 0.16
N VAL A 48 -1.72 -2.00 -1.01
CA VAL A 48 -3.09 -2.53 -1.06
C VAL A 48 -3.14 -3.94 -0.50
N VAL A 49 -2.19 -4.80 -0.85
CA VAL A 49 -2.09 -6.17 -0.31
C VAL A 49 -2.00 -6.13 1.22
N PHE A 50 -1.21 -5.20 1.75
CA PHE A 50 -1.10 -5.00 3.19
C PHE A 50 -2.44 -4.54 3.81
N ARG A 51 -3.10 -3.55 3.20
CA ARG A 51 -4.40 -3.04 3.69
C ARG A 51 -5.48 -4.11 3.66
N LEU A 52 -5.45 -5.02 2.69
CA LEU A 52 -6.38 -6.15 2.61
C LEU A 52 -6.11 -7.21 3.68
N LYS A 53 -5.07 -7.03 4.48
CA LYS A 53 -4.70 -7.91 5.59
C LYS A 53 -4.19 -9.28 5.14
N PHE A 54 -3.55 -9.35 3.96
CA PHE A 54 -2.91 -10.58 3.49
C PHE A 54 -1.47 -10.73 4.01
N ALA A 55 -0.91 -9.68 4.57
CA ALA A 55 0.43 -9.69 5.12
C ALA A 55 0.49 -8.83 6.38
N PRO A 56 1.37 -9.16 7.36
CA PRO A 56 1.43 -8.42 8.62
C PRO A 56 2.12 -7.06 8.51
N THR A 57 2.92 -6.85 7.47
CA THR A 57 3.65 -5.59 7.23
C THR A 57 3.68 -5.30 5.74
N VAL A 58 3.96 -4.04 5.38
CA VAL A 58 4.16 -3.68 3.97
C VAL A 58 5.36 -4.42 3.39
N PHE A 59 6.40 -4.62 4.18
CA PHE A 59 7.57 -5.38 3.75
C PHE A 59 7.21 -6.82 3.37
N ALA A 60 6.40 -7.50 4.20
CA ALA A 60 5.93 -8.85 3.89
C ALA A 60 5.01 -8.85 2.65
N ALA A 61 4.17 -7.83 2.49
CA ALA A 61 3.34 -7.67 1.31
C ALA A 61 4.19 -7.54 0.04
N ARG A 62 5.28 -6.77 0.09
CA ARG A 62 6.23 -6.67 -1.04
C ARG A 62 6.74 -8.04 -1.44
N GLN A 63 7.10 -8.86 -0.46
CA GLN A 63 7.61 -10.21 -0.74
C GLN A 63 6.55 -11.09 -1.40
N LEU A 64 5.31 -11.02 -0.92
CA LEU A 64 4.22 -11.76 -1.56
C LEU A 64 4.07 -11.37 -3.04
N VAL A 65 4.11 -10.08 -3.34
CA VAL A 65 4.03 -9.59 -4.71
C VAL A 65 5.25 -10.05 -5.53
N ASN A 66 6.44 -9.82 -5.01
CA ASN A 66 7.69 -10.17 -5.71
C ASN A 66 7.80 -11.67 -6.01
N HIS A 67 7.28 -12.52 -5.13
CA HIS A 67 7.34 -13.97 -5.28
C HIS A 67 6.18 -14.54 -6.11
N GLY A 68 5.35 -13.69 -6.69
CA GLY A 68 4.32 -14.12 -7.63
C GLY A 68 3.08 -14.74 -7.00
N HIS A 69 2.76 -14.37 -5.76
CA HIS A 69 1.57 -14.90 -5.06
C HIS A 69 0.30 -14.08 -5.31
N VAL A 70 0.44 -12.89 -5.88
CA VAL A 70 -0.65 -11.91 -5.99
C VAL A 70 -1.11 -11.79 -7.43
N MET A 71 -2.44 -11.76 -7.61
CA MET A 71 -3.07 -11.52 -8.90
C MET A 71 -3.79 -10.18 -8.91
N VAL A 72 -3.80 -9.55 -10.08
CA VAL A 72 -4.61 -8.37 -10.37
C VAL A 72 -5.52 -8.74 -11.53
N ASN A 73 -6.82 -8.67 -11.31
CA ASN A 73 -7.83 -9.04 -12.32
C ASN A 73 -7.57 -10.44 -12.90
N GLY A 74 -7.22 -11.39 -12.03
CA GLY A 74 -7.05 -12.78 -12.39
C GLY A 74 -5.70 -13.16 -13.00
N LYS A 75 -4.75 -12.23 -13.08
CA LYS A 75 -3.42 -12.48 -13.63
C LYS A 75 -2.34 -12.15 -12.60
N VAL A 76 -1.35 -13.05 -12.48
CA VAL A 76 -0.22 -12.80 -11.57
C VAL A 76 0.51 -11.53 -12.00
N LEU A 77 0.74 -10.65 -11.03
CA LEU A 77 1.49 -9.42 -11.24
C LEU A 77 2.52 -9.29 -10.12
N ASP A 78 3.79 -9.26 -10.49
CA ASP A 78 4.90 -9.24 -9.53
C ASP A 78 5.53 -7.85 -9.34
N LYS A 79 4.85 -6.82 -9.83
CA LYS A 79 5.31 -5.43 -9.75
C LYS A 79 4.70 -4.75 -8.52
N LYS A 80 5.46 -4.66 -7.44
CA LYS A 80 5.00 -4.11 -6.16
C LYS A 80 4.58 -2.64 -6.25
N SER A 81 5.14 -1.88 -7.18
CA SER A 81 4.84 -0.45 -7.37
C SER A 81 3.67 -0.20 -8.33
N TYR A 82 3.04 -1.24 -8.85
CA TYR A 82 1.88 -1.06 -9.72
C TYR A 82 0.83 -0.20 -9.04
N GLN A 83 0.31 0.80 -9.75
CA GLN A 83 -0.72 1.70 -9.23
C GLN A 83 -2.09 1.06 -9.41
N VAL A 84 -2.65 0.57 -8.31
CA VAL A 84 -3.96 -0.09 -8.30
C VAL A 84 -5.03 0.92 -8.68
N LYS A 85 -5.91 0.54 -9.61
CA LYS A 85 -7.00 1.36 -10.10
C LYS A 85 -8.30 0.99 -9.40
N ASP A 86 -9.25 1.92 -9.40
CA ASP A 86 -10.59 1.64 -8.90
C ASP A 86 -11.19 0.48 -9.71
N GLY A 87 -11.72 -0.51 -9.00
CA GLY A 87 -12.30 -1.70 -9.63
C GLY A 87 -11.32 -2.83 -9.91
N ASP A 88 -10.02 -2.63 -9.74
CA ASP A 88 -9.07 -3.74 -9.85
C ASP A 88 -9.34 -4.75 -8.74
N GLU A 89 -9.47 -6.02 -9.10
CA GLU A 89 -9.59 -7.10 -8.14
C GLU A 89 -8.19 -7.60 -7.77
N ILE A 90 -7.85 -7.51 -6.50
CA ILE A 90 -6.59 -8.00 -5.96
C ILE A 90 -6.88 -9.31 -5.25
N SER A 91 -6.17 -10.37 -5.61
CA SER A 91 -6.41 -11.69 -5.03
C SER A 91 -5.11 -12.46 -4.88
N LEU A 92 -5.17 -13.55 -4.11
CA LEU A 92 -4.07 -14.50 -3.99
C LEU A 92 -4.37 -15.69 -4.87
N LYS A 93 -3.37 -16.18 -5.60
CA LYS A 93 -3.55 -17.39 -6.40
C LYS A 93 -3.78 -18.59 -5.48
N ASP A 94 -4.46 -19.60 -5.99
CA ASP A 94 -4.93 -20.74 -5.19
C ASP A 94 -3.82 -21.42 -4.39
N GLU A 95 -2.66 -21.64 -4.99
CA GLU A 95 -1.53 -22.33 -4.35
C GLU A 95 -0.94 -21.53 -3.18
N SER A 96 -1.24 -20.23 -3.11
CA SER A 96 -0.67 -19.34 -2.09
C SER A 96 -1.60 -19.12 -0.91
N GLN A 97 -2.84 -19.56 -0.99
CA GLN A 97 -3.86 -19.25 0.03
C GLN A 97 -3.62 -19.97 1.36
N ASN A 98 -2.83 -21.02 1.37
CA ASN A 98 -2.51 -21.77 2.59
C ASN A 98 -1.12 -21.44 3.17
N ILE A 99 -0.48 -20.37 2.73
CA ILE A 99 0.78 -19.91 3.30
C ILE A 99 0.52 -19.55 4.78
N PRO A 100 1.28 -20.14 5.73
CA PRO A 100 1.00 -19.95 7.17
C PRO A 100 0.97 -18.50 7.61
N MET A 101 1.86 -17.65 7.10
CA MET A 101 1.91 -16.23 7.42
C MET A 101 0.58 -15.54 7.06
N ILE A 102 -0.01 -15.88 5.93
CA ILE A 102 -1.27 -15.29 5.46
C ILE A 102 -2.42 -15.72 6.39
N ILE A 103 -2.52 -17.00 6.67
CA ILE A 103 -3.56 -17.54 7.54
C ILE A 103 -3.47 -16.91 8.94
N GLN A 104 -2.26 -16.81 9.47
CA GLN A 104 -2.03 -16.22 10.79
C GLN A 104 -2.43 -14.74 10.81
N THR A 105 -2.09 -13.99 9.76
CA THR A 105 -2.44 -12.57 9.65
C THR A 105 -3.95 -12.37 9.58
N LEU A 106 -4.65 -13.18 8.80
CA LEU A 106 -6.11 -13.11 8.67
C LEU A 106 -6.82 -13.42 10.00
N SER A 107 -6.24 -14.29 10.81
CA SER A 107 -6.81 -14.68 12.10
C SER A 107 -6.47 -13.70 13.23
N SER A 108 -5.52 -12.82 13.02
CA SER A 108 -5.06 -11.86 14.04
C SER A 108 -6.06 -10.73 14.22
N ASN A 109 -6.20 -10.26 15.48
CA ASN A 109 -7.01 -9.09 15.81
C ASN A 109 -6.19 -7.82 16.00
N GLU A 110 -4.91 -7.84 15.62
CA GLU A 110 -4.00 -6.72 15.85
C GLU A 110 -4.35 -5.48 15.03
N ARG A 111 -4.98 -5.66 13.88
CA ARG A 111 -5.45 -4.53 13.08
C ARG A 111 -6.66 -4.91 12.25
N ASP A 112 -7.43 -3.89 11.90
CA ASP A 112 -8.63 -4.04 11.08
C ASP A 112 -8.35 -3.63 9.65
N VAL A 113 -9.22 -4.08 8.75
CA VAL A 113 -9.23 -3.62 7.36
C VAL A 113 -9.81 -2.20 7.33
N PRO A 114 -9.10 -1.21 6.75
CA PRO A 114 -9.64 0.14 6.70
C PRO A 114 -10.85 0.25 5.75
N GLU A 115 -11.64 1.31 5.95
CA GLU A 115 -12.90 1.47 5.22
C GLU A 115 -12.74 1.76 3.73
N TYR A 116 -11.56 2.17 3.28
CA TYR A 116 -11.33 2.48 1.87
C TYR A 116 -10.93 1.27 1.02
N VAL A 117 -10.89 0.08 1.63
CA VAL A 117 -10.74 -1.18 0.89
C VAL A 117 -11.86 -2.14 1.30
N GLU A 118 -12.24 -3.02 0.38
CA GLU A 118 -13.17 -4.12 0.65
C GLU A 118 -12.44 -5.43 0.45
N VAL A 119 -12.72 -6.41 1.29
CA VAL A 119 -12.08 -7.71 1.20
C VAL A 119 -13.07 -8.81 1.57
N ASP A 120 -13.02 -9.91 0.81
CA ASP A 120 -13.67 -11.17 1.16
C ASP A 120 -12.56 -12.16 1.49
N HIS A 121 -12.29 -12.33 2.77
CA HIS A 121 -11.20 -13.19 3.23
C HIS A 121 -11.44 -14.67 2.89
N SER A 122 -12.70 -15.09 2.75
CA SER A 122 -13.02 -16.46 2.36
C SER A 122 -12.61 -16.76 0.92
N LYS A 123 -12.56 -15.73 0.08
CA LYS A 123 -12.13 -15.84 -1.33
C LYS A 123 -10.72 -15.30 -1.57
N PHE A 124 -10.05 -14.81 -0.55
CA PHE A 124 -8.71 -14.17 -0.64
C PHE A 124 -8.69 -13.12 -1.74
N SER A 125 -9.69 -12.26 -1.74
CA SER A 125 -9.91 -11.27 -2.80
C SER A 125 -10.42 -9.97 -2.23
N GLY A 126 -10.01 -8.86 -2.82
CA GLY A 126 -10.47 -7.54 -2.39
C GLY A 126 -10.15 -6.46 -3.41
N SER A 127 -10.51 -5.23 -3.07
CA SER A 127 -10.32 -4.09 -3.96
C SER A 127 -10.18 -2.79 -3.18
N LEU A 128 -9.58 -1.80 -3.83
CA LEU A 128 -9.55 -0.43 -3.35
C LEU A 128 -10.85 0.24 -3.81
N VAL A 129 -11.69 0.68 -2.86
CA VAL A 129 -13.02 1.21 -3.20
C VAL A 129 -13.05 2.72 -3.31
N ARG A 130 -12.12 3.41 -2.66
CA ARG A 130 -11.93 4.86 -2.78
C ARG A 130 -10.53 5.22 -2.30
N ILE A 131 -10.12 6.44 -2.59
CA ILE A 131 -8.85 6.98 -2.10
C ILE A 131 -9.07 7.53 -0.69
N PRO A 132 -8.22 7.18 0.27
CA PRO A 132 -8.33 7.75 1.61
C PRO A 132 -7.84 9.19 1.66
N MET A 133 -8.43 9.97 2.56
CA MET A 133 -7.81 11.23 2.98
C MET A 133 -6.60 10.87 3.86
N PRO A 134 -5.57 11.73 3.92
CA PRO A 134 -4.37 11.42 4.70
C PRO A 134 -4.63 11.07 6.17
N ASP A 135 -5.63 11.69 6.80
CA ASP A 135 -5.99 11.42 8.18
C ASP A 135 -6.74 10.11 8.39
N GLU A 136 -7.24 9.48 7.32
CA GLU A 136 -7.88 8.17 7.39
C GLU A 136 -6.88 7.02 7.38
N VAL A 137 -5.66 7.26 6.91
CA VAL A 137 -4.66 6.20 6.80
C VAL A 137 -4.18 5.80 8.20
N PRO A 138 -4.27 4.51 8.58
CA PRO A 138 -4.00 4.09 9.95
C PRO A 138 -2.50 3.95 10.23
N TYR A 139 -1.79 5.08 10.20
CA TYR A 139 -0.37 5.12 10.55
C TYR A 139 -0.18 4.91 12.05
N PRO A 140 0.88 4.21 12.47
CA PRO A 140 1.16 4.02 13.90
C PRO A 140 1.62 5.30 14.60
N VAL A 141 2.12 6.28 13.83
CA VAL A 141 2.51 7.60 14.32
C VAL A 141 2.05 8.63 13.32
N GLN A 142 1.95 9.89 13.74
CA GLN A 142 1.58 10.97 12.83
C GLN A 142 2.69 11.17 11.79
N MET A 143 2.32 11.06 10.52
CA MET A 143 3.22 11.31 9.40
C MET A 143 3.13 12.79 9.03
N GLU A 144 4.24 13.49 9.15
CA GLU A 144 4.28 14.93 8.87
C GLU A 144 4.59 15.18 7.39
N THR A 145 3.61 14.90 6.53
CA THR A 145 3.78 15.02 5.08
C THR A 145 4.09 16.44 4.63
N ASN A 146 3.58 17.43 5.36
CA ASN A 146 3.90 18.83 5.09
C ASN A 146 5.41 19.11 5.18
N LEU A 147 6.12 18.47 6.12
CA LEU A 147 7.57 18.63 6.23
C LEU A 147 8.30 18.00 5.06
N VAL A 148 7.78 16.89 4.54
CA VAL A 148 8.34 16.23 3.35
C VAL A 148 8.20 17.14 2.13
N ILE A 149 7.02 17.74 1.94
CA ILE A 149 6.75 18.66 0.83
C ILE A 149 7.70 19.87 0.93
N GLU A 150 7.82 20.46 2.10
CA GLU A 150 8.70 21.60 2.34
C GLU A 150 10.17 21.27 2.04
N PHE A 151 10.61 20.09 2.45
CA PHE A 151 11.98 19.62 2.19
C PHE A 151 12.30 19.59 0.70
N TYR A 152 11.40 19.06 -0.13
CA TYR A 152 11.63 18.98 -1.57
C TYR A 152 11.38 20.31 -2.32
N SER A 153 10.76 21.27 -1.66
CA SER A 153 10.47 22.57 -2.26
C SER A 153 11.63 23.58 -2.12
N ARG A 154 12.68 23.20 -1.46
CA ARG A 154 13.86 24.06 -1.25
C ARG A 154 14.75 24.12 -2.49
#